data_79000863532d10c26e96a0b8ee88d7f9
#
_entry.id   79000863532d10c26e96a0b8ee88d7f9
#
_cell.length_a   1.000
_cell.length_b   1.000
_cell.length_c   1.000
_cell.angle_alpha   90.00
_cell.angle_beta   90.00
_cell.angle_gamma   90.00
#
_symmetry.space_group_name_H-M   'P 1'
#
loop_
_entity.id
_entity.type
_entity.pdbx_description
1 polymer ?
#
loop_
_entity_poly.entity_id
_entity_poly.type
_entity_poly.pdbx_seq_one_letter_code
_entity_poly.pdbx_strand_id
1 'polypeptide(L)'
;MSVTANIYEEIPDLDTIGGRLSRAREASGMSVKQLAWRLGVKTSTINAWERDRSQPGAHRLNMLSGLLGVSLSWVLHGVGQAPVEVEDDGEALEVLGSQLDKLRNLHAETDHLLRRLQSNMGRLSAH
;
A
#
# COMPACT_ATOMS: atom_id res chain seq x y z
N MET A 1 -17.10 13.74 -7.75
CA MET A 1 -15.67 13.92 -7.46
C MET A 1 -15.47 14.04 -5.96
N SER A 2 -14.52 13.34 -5.44
CA SER A 2 -14.28 13.33 -3.99
C SER A 2 -13.42 14.52 -3.57
N VAL A 3 -13.95 15.37 -2.69
CA VAL A 3 -13.20 16.47 -2.06
C VAL A 3 -12.02 15.91 -1.24
N THR A 4 -12.18 14.70 -0.72
CA THR A 4 -11.17 14.00 0.07
C THR A 4 -9.88 13.74 -0.73
N ALA A 5 -10.00 13.34 -2.00
CA ALA A 5 -8.84 13.09 -2.87
C ALA A 5 -7.98 14.36 -3.06
N ASN A 6 -8.63 15.51 -3.26
CA ASN A 6 -7.93 16.78 -3.42
C ASN A 6 -7.20 17.20 -2.13
N ILE A 7 -7.79 16.95 -0.97
CA ILE A 7 -7.18 17.25 0.32
C ILE A 7 -5.90 16.42 0.51
N TYR A 8 -5.93 15.14 0.18
CA TYR A 8 -4.75 14.27 0.31
C TYR A 8 -3.63 14.66 -0.66
N GLU A 9 -3.96 15.12 -1.85
CA GLU A 9 -2.98 15.58 -2.83
C GLU A 9 -2.30 16.89 -2.40
N GLU A 10 -3.00 17.75 -1.67
CA GLU A 10 -2.50 19.05 -1.21
C GLU A 10 -1.69 18.96 0.09
N ILE A 11 -1.86 17.90 0.87
CA ILE A 11 -1.13 17.72 2.13
C ILE A 11 0.29 17.24 1.82
N PRO A 12 1.33 18.02 2.15
CA PRO A 12 2.70 17.58 1.94
C PRO A 12 3.06 16.41 2.85
N ASP A 13 3.89 15.53 2.33
CA ASP A 13 4.50 14.48 3.12
C ASP A 13 5.55 15.12 4.03
N LEU A 14 5.42 14.94 5.33
CA LEU A 14 6.30 15.54 6.33
C LEU A 14 7.55 14.71 6.62
N ASP A 15 7.75 13.62 5.91
CA ASP A 15 8.92 12.78 6.08
C ASP A 15 10.19 13.46 5.51
N THR A 16 11.33 12.84 5.74
CA THR A 16 12.60 13.29 5.17
C THR A 16 12.75 12.82 3.73
N ILE A 17 13.71 13.39 3.01
CA ILE A 17 14.06 12.95 1.65
C ILE A 17 14.41 11.46 1.66
N GLY A 18 15.24 11.03 2.62
CA GLY A 18 15.64 9.63 2.75
C GLY A 18 14.46 8.72 3.06
N GLY A 19 13.58 9.14 3.95
CA GLY A 19 12.37 8.39 4.28
C GLY A 19 11.44 8.25 3.08
N ARG A 20 11.28 9.31 2.30
CA ARG A 20 10.49 9.25 1.06
C ARG A 20 11.12 8.33 0.03
N LEU A 21 12.43 8.38 -0.15
CA LEU A 21 13.15 7.47 -1.06
C LEU A 21 12.96 6.01 -0.65
N SER A 22 13.09 5.72 0.64
CA SER A 22 12.88 4.38 1.19
C SER A 22 11.47 3.87 0.88
N ARG A 23 10.47 4.71 1.13
CA ARG A 23 9.06 4.36 0.88
C ARG A 23 8.79 4.13 -0.61
N ALA A 24 9.33 4.98 -1.48
CA ALA A 24 9.17 4.82 -2.92
C ALA A 24 9.84 3.54 -3.42
N ARG A 25 11.01 3.19 -2.88
CA ARG A 25 11.71 1.96 -3.22
C ARG A 25 10.87 0.73 -2.81
N GLU A 26 10.38 0.72 -1.59
CA GLU A 26 9.54 -0.37 -1.08
C GLU A 26 8.25 -0.51 -1.87
N ALA A 27 7.61 0.60 -2.20
CA ALA A 27 6.40 0.60 -3.01
C ALA A 27 6.64 0.04 -4.41
N SER A 28 7.86 0.17 -4.94
CA SER A 28 8.25 -0.38 -6.24
C SER A 28 8.69 -1.85 -6.15
N GLY A 29 8.68 -2.44 -4.96
CA GLY A 29 9.07 -3.84 -4.76
C GLY A 29 10.57 -4.09 -4.92
N MET A 30 11.40 -3.06 -4.86
CA MET A 30 12.85 -3.19 -5.03
C MET A 30 13.57 -3.29 -3.69
N SER A 31 14.57 -4.18 -3.63
CA SER A 31 15.52 -4.19 -2.53
C SER A 31 16.54 -3.07 -2.70
N VAL A 32 17.26 -2.74 -1.62
CA VAL A 32 18.38 -1.80 -1.67
C VAL A 32 19.42 -2.25 -2.71
N LYS A 33 19.69 -3.53 -2.76
CA LYS A 33 20.66 -4.12 -3.70
C LYS A 33 20.21 -3.94 -5.16
N GLN A 34 18.92 -4.16 -5.43
CA GLN A 34 18.36 -3.98 -6.78
C GLN A 34 18.41 -2.53 -7.24
N LEU A 35 18.05 -1.60 -6.35
CA LEU A 35 18.09 -0.19 -6.66
C LEU A 35 19.52 0.28 -6.90
N ALA A 36 20.46 -0.13 -6.05
CA ALA A 36 21.88 0.19 -6.17
C ALA A 36 22.43 -0.27 -7.52
N TRP A 37 22.09 -1.49 -7.92
CA TRP A 37 22.52 -2.05 -9.19
C TRP A 37 21.96 -1.24 -10.38
N ARG A 38 20.69 -0.86 -10.34
CA ARG A 38 20.06 -0.10 -11.42
C ARG A 38 20.63 1.32 -11.56
N LEU A 39 21.00 1.93 -10.44
CA LEU A 39 21.60 3.26 -10.45
C LEU A 39 23.12 3.25 -10.69
N GLY A 40 23.74 2.09 -10.60
CA GLY A 40 25.20 1.98 -10.70
C GLY A 40 25.94 2.55 -9.51
N VAL A 41 25.36 2.45 -8.31
CA VAL A 41 25.96 2.90 -7.06
C VAL A 41 26.10 1.72 -6.09
N LYS A 42 26.82 1.94 -5.00
CA LYS A 42 26.98 0.93 -3.95
C LYS A 42 25.74 0.86 -3.06
N THR A 43 25.48 -0.32 -2.49
CA THR A 43 24.38 -0.48 -1.52
C THR A 43 24.54 0.45 -0.32
N SER A 44 25.77 0.68 0.12
CA SER A 44 26.08 1.63 1.20
C SER A 44 25.64 3.05 0.86
N THR A 45 25.70 3.42 -0.42
CA THR A 45 25.27 4.74 -0.90
C THR A 45 23.74 4.87 -0.75
N ILE A 46 22.98 3.86 -1.18
CA ILE A 46 21.52 3.85 -1.02
C ILE A 46 21.16 3.92 0.46
N ASN A 47 21.80 3.12 1.29
CA ASN A 47 21.55 3.13 2.74
C ASN A 47 21.83 4.50 3.35
N ALA A 48 22.90 5.16 2.95
CA ALA A 48 23.23 6.51 3.43
C ALA A 48 22.17 7.52 3.04
N TRP A 49 21.65 7.45 1.81
CA TRP A 49 20.58 8.34 1.34
C TRP A 49 19.28 8.11 2.12
N GLU A 50 18.89 6.85 2.30
CA GLU A 50 17.64 6.51 2.99
C GLU A 50 17.67 6.85 4.49
N ARG A 51 18.87 6.93 5.08
CA ARG A 51 19.07 7.31 6.48
C ARG A 51 19.39 8.79 6.66
N ASP A 52 19.32 9.59 5.62
CA ASP A 52 19.63 11.02 5.63
C ASP A 52 21.06 11.35 6.07
N ARG A 53 21.98 10.44 5.88
CA ARG A 53 23.42 10.66 6.15
C ARG A 53 24.10 11.41 5.02
N SER A 54 23.59 11.25 3.81
CA SER A 54 24.00 11.98 2.63
C SER A 54 22.80 12.14 1.71
N GLN A 55 22.89 13.00 0.72
CA GLN A 55 21.84 13.22 -0.24
C GLN A 55 22.32 12.89 -1.65
N PRO A 56 21.45 12.30 -2.49
CA PRO A 56 21.81 12.13 -3.89
C PRO A 56 21.92 13.49 -4.58
N GLY A 57 22.88 13.61 -5.49
CA GLY A 57 23.00 14.79 -6.32
C GLY A 57 21.85 14.92 -7.32
N ALA A 58 21.74 16.05 -8.00
CA ALA A 58 20.63 16.35 -8.89
C ALA A 58 20.42 15.28 -9.98
N HIS A 59 21.51 14.79 -10.57
CA HIS A 59 21.43 13.75 -11.60
C HIS A 59 20.83 12.44 -11.06
N ARG A 60 21.29 12.02 -9.88
CA ARG A 60 20.78 10.80 -9.23
C ARG A 60 19.34 10.96 -8.78
N LEU A 61 18.95 12.13 -8.27
CA LEU A 61 17.57 12.42 -7.91
C LEU A 61 16.65 12.31 -9.12
N ASN A 62 17.09 12.83 -10.25
CA ASN A 62 16.32 12.75 -11.48
C ASN A 62 16.15 11.29 -11.93
N MET A 63 17.22 10.50 -11.88
CA MET A 63 17.16 9.07 -12.19
C MET A 63 16.24 8.32 -11.22
N LEU A 64 16.33 8.61 -9.94
CA LEU A 64 15.50 7.99 -8.91
C LEU A 64 14.02 8.30 -9.14
N SER A 65 13.67 9.54 -9.42
CA SER A 65 12.27 9.91 -9.66
C SER A 65 11.68 9.15 -10.85
N GLY A 66 12.43 9.04 -11.94
CA GLY A 66 11.99 8.27 -13.09
C GLY A 66 11.89 6.77 -12.83
N LEU A 67 12.87 6.21 -12.14
CA LEU A 67 12.93 4.78 -11.84
C LEU A 67 11.84 4.35 -10.86
N LEU A 68 11.55 5.19 -9.87
CA LEU A 68 10.58 4.89 -8.82
C LEU A 68 9.17 5.39 -9.14
N GLY A 69 8.99 6.08 -10.27
CA GLY A 69 7.68 6.56 -10.70
C GLY A 69 7.08 7.64 -9.81
N VAL A 70 7.91 8.47 -9.22
CA VAL A 70 7.49 9.58 -8.36
C VAL A 70 7.98 10.90 -8.93
N SER A 71 7.35 12.02 -8.52
CA SER A 71 7.83 13.32 -8.96
C SER A 71 9.03 13.76 -8.13
N LEU A 72 9.92 14.54 -8.76
CA LEU A 72 11.06 15.13 -8.07
C LEU A 72 10.60 16.03 -6.92
N SER A 73 9.54 16.78 -7.13
CA SER A 73 8.96 17.66 -6.13
C SER A 73 8.45 16.86 -4.91
N TRP A 74 7.90 15.68 -5.13
CA TRP A 74 7.51 14.81 -4.02
C TRP A 74 8.73 14.32 -3.22
N VAL A 75 9.78 13.90 -3.91
CA VAL A 75 11.01 13.44 -3.24
C VAL A 75 11.62 14.56 -2.39
N LEU A 76 11.70 15.78 -2.93
CA LEU A 76 12.35 16.90 -2.27
C LEU A 76 11.48 17.56 -1.21
N HIS A 77 10.19 17.70 -1.45
CA HIS A 77 9.30 18.53 -0.64
C HIS A 77 8.06 17.80 -0.12
N GLY A 78 7.84 16.57 -0.54
CA GLY A 78 6.66 15.80 -0.15
C GLY A 78 5.38 16.24 -0.84
N VAL A 79 5.47 16.99 -1.93
CA VAL A 79 4.32 17.51 -2.69
C VAL A 79 4.43 17.05 -4.13
N GLY A 80 3.34 16.49 -4.66
CA GLY A 80 3.28 15.99 -6.02
C GLY A 80 2.99 14.50 -6.08
N GLN A 81 3.35 13.87 -7.18
CA GLN A 81 3.06 12.46 -7.40
C GLN A 81 3.86 11.57 -6.44
N ALA A 82 3.14 10.97 -5.49
CA ALA A 82 3.65 10.00 -4.53
C ALA A 82 3.73 8.60 -5.14
N PRO A 83 4.43 7.65 -4.49
CA PRO A 83 4.50 6.28 -5.00
C PRO A 83 3.12 5.63 -5.05
N VAL A 84 2.92 4.82 -6.08
CA VAL A 84 1.72 4.00 -6.23
C VAL A 84 2.02 2.63 -5.61
N GLU A 85 1.28 2.29 -4.56
CA GLU A 85 1.43 1.01 -3.86
C GLU A 85 0.60 -0.08 -4.54
N VAL A 86 1.09 -0.55 -5.69
CA VAL A 86 0.39 -1.55 -6.50
C VAL A 86 0.34 -2.92 -5.79
N GLU A 87 1.34 -3.22 -4.98
CA GLU A 87 1.41 -4.50 -4.24
C GLU A 87 0.38 -4.60 -3.14
N ASP A 88 0.00 -3.48 -2.53
CA ASP A 88 -1.05 -3.45 -1.49
C ASP A 88 -2.40 -3.89 -2.04
N ASP A 89 -2.66 -3.68 -3.33
CA ASP A 89 -3.90 -4.11 -3.96
C ASP A 89 -4.04 -5.63 -3.95
N GLY A 90 -2.95 -6.38 -4.15
CA GLY A 90 -2.95 -7.84 -4.09
C GLY A 90 -3.24 -8.36 -2.70
N GLU A 91 -2.56 -7.82 -1.68
CA GLU A 91 -2.79 -8.20 -0.28
C GLU A 91 -4.20 -7.79 0.18
N ALA A 92 -4.63 -6.59 -0.18
CA ALA A 92 -5.98 -6.11 0.15
C ALA A 92 -7.05 -7.01 -0.48
N LEU A 93 -6.87 -7.43 -1.73
CA LEU A 93 -7.80 -8.35 -2.38
C LEU A 93 -7.82 -9.72 -1.70
N GLU A 94 -6.68 -10.24 -1.27
CA GLU A 94 -6.64 -11.50 -0.54
C GLU A 94 -7.36 -11.41 0.81
N VAL A 95 -7.13 -10.34 1.56
CA VAL A 95 -7.81 -10.11 2.83
C VAL A 95 -9.30 -9.97 2.64
N LEU A 96 -9.74 -9.18 1.66
CA LEU A 96 -11.16 -9.00 1.35
C LEU A 96 -11.81 -10.30 0.90
N GLY A 97 -11.11 -11.10 0.09
CA GLY A 97 -11.59 -12.42 -0.33
C GLY A 97 -11.78 -13.36 0.86
N SER A 98 -10.82 -13.39 1.78
CA SER A 98 -10.90 -14.19 3.01
C SER A 98 -12.06 -13.74 3.90
N GLN A 99 -12.26 -12.44 4.06
CA GLN A 99 -13.39 -11.90 4.83
C GLN A 99 -14.72 -12.24 4.18
N LEU A 100 -14.80 -12.18 2.85
CA LEU A 100 -16.01 -12.57 2.12
C LEU A 100 -16.34 -14.05 2.33
N ASP A 101 -15.34 -14.93 2.30
CA ASP A 101 -15.54 -16.35 2.55
C ASP A 101 -16.06 -16.60 3.96
N LYS A 102 -15.53 -15.90 4.96
CA LYS A 102 -16.04 -15.98 6.34
C LYS A 102 -17.50 -15.55 6.42
N LEU A 103 -17.86 -14.46 5.77
CA LEU A 103 -19.25 -13.99 5.73
C LEU A 103 -20.17 -15.00 5.07
N ARG A 104 -19.74 -15.60 3.97
CA ARG A 104 -20.53 -16.65 3.29
C ARG A 104 -20.76 -17.85 4.19
N ASN A 105 -19.71 -18.29 4.91
CA ASN A 105 -19.82 -19.42 5.85
C ASN A 105 -20.75 -19.10 7.00
N LEU A 106 -20.64 -17.90 7.60
CA LEU A 106 -21.52 -17.45 8.66
C LEU A 106 -22.98 -17.34 8.20
N HIS A 107 -23.17 -16.85 6.98
CA HIS A 107 -24.50 -16.76 6.39
C HIS A 107 -25.12 -18.15 6.19
N ALA A 108 -24.34 -19.11 5.70
CA ALA A 108 -24.80 -20.48 5.53
C ALA A 108 -25.18 -21.13 6.86
N GLU A 109 -24.39 -20.93 7.91
CA GLU A 109 -24.70 -21.42 9.26
C GLU A 109 -25.97 -20.79 9.81
N THR A 110 -26.09 -19.48 9.65
CA THR A 110 -27.28 -18.74 10.10
C THR A 110 -28.53 -19.22 9.38
N ASP A 111 -28.46 -19.40 8.08
CA ASP A 111 -29.56 -19.89 7.27
C ASP A 111 -29.98 -21.31 7.71
N HIS A 112 -29.01 -22.17 7.96
CA HIS A 112 -29.26 -23.53 8.45
C HIS A 112 -29.95 -23.54 9.81
N LEU A 113 -29.48 -22.71 10.75
CA LEU A 113 -30.12 -22.56 12.06
C LEU A 113 -31.54 -22.02 11.95
N LEU A 114 -31.74 -21.04 11.08
CA LEU A 114 -33.05 -20.45 10.85
C LEU A 114 -34.04 -21.51 10.35
N ARG A 115 -33.64 -22.33 9.39
CA ARG A 115 -34.47 -23.43 8.88
C ARG A 115 -34.82 -24.45 9.94
N ARG A 116 -33.85 -24.81 10.80
CA ARG A 116 -34.08 -25.73 11.91
C ARG A 116 -35.06 -25.17 12.91
N LEU A 117 -34.94 -23.88 13.25
CA LEU A 117 -35.89 -23.22 14.17
C LEU A 117 -37.31 -23.18 13.58
N GLN A 118 -37.42 -22.85 12.32
CA GLN A 118 -38.70 -22.85 11.62
C GLN A 118 -39.35 -24.24 11.61
N SER A 119 -38.55 -25.27 11.35
CA SER A 119 -39.02 -26.65 11.39
C SER A 119 -39.49 -27.06 12.78
N ASN A 120 -38.73 -26.71 13.83
CA ASN A 120 -39.09 -27.01 15.20
C ASN A 120 -40.36 -26.25 15.63
N MET A 121 -40.47 -25.00 15.26
CA MET A 121 -41.66 -24.20 15.51
C MET A 121 -42.90 -24.79 14.83
N GLY A 122 -42.76 -25.24 13.61
CA GLY A 122 -43.83 -25.91 12.87
C GLY A 122 -44.30 -27.17 13.58
N ARG A 123 -43.36 -27.99 14.11
CA ARG A 123 -43.71 -29.18 14.87
C ARG A 123 -44.47 -28.84 16.17
N LEU A 124 -44.00 -27.82 16.89
CA LEU A 124 -44.64 -27.39 18.12
C LEU A 124 -46.03 -26.81 17.88
N SER A 125 -46.22 -26.07 16.81
CA SER A 125 -47.53 -25.50 16.49
C SER A 125 -48.52 -26.52 15.94
N ALA A 126 -48.04 -27.68 15.44
CA ALA A 126 -48.88 -28.76 14.97
C ALA A 126 -49.52 -29.58 16.12
N HIS A 127 -49.06 -29.40 17.32
CA HIS A 127 -49.63 -30.00 18.52
C HIS A 127 -50.52 -29.00 19.23
#